data_ddd3f985645d0346488e907650dc1cf5
#
_entry.id   ddd3f985645d0346488e907650dc1cf5
#
_cell.length_a   1.000
_cell.length_b   1.000
_cell.length_c   1.000
_cell.angle_alpha   90.00
_cell.angle_beta   90.00
_cell.angle_gamma   90.00
#
_symmetry.space_group_name_H-M   'P 1'
#
loop_
_entity.id
_entity.type
_entity.pdbx_description
1 polymer ?
#
loop_
_entity_poly.entity_id
_entity_poly.type
_entity_poly.pdbx_seq_one_letter_code
_entity_poly.pdbx_strand_id
1 'polypeptide(L)'
;MLAFNNDYSHGAHPAVLQALVDTNMEPQPGYGTDAHTERAKQLIREACQAPDADVFLLVGGTQANATVIDMLLAPYEGVVAAETGHVACHEAGAIEFGGHKVLTIPGYEGKMHAEDLENYIHVFYENESYEHTVFPGAVYVSLSTEYGTLYSKAELAAIHAVCQKREIPLFVDGARLAYALAADECDITLPELAQLCDVFYIGGTKCGALCGEAVVFCGMHAPAHPIPRIKQHGALLAKGRLTGVQFEALFTDGLYFEIGRQAIQTAQALRRVLHERGYQFFLETPTNQQFVILPNEDMARIREHAAIEYWKKYDDTHTVVRFCTSWATTQEDIDALAAVL
;
A
#
# COMPACT_ATOMS: atom_id res chain seq x y z
N MET A 1 9.93 -19.67 -15.43
CA MET A 1 9.98 -18.21 -15.73
C MET A 1 10.11 -17.48 -14.42
N LEU A 2 11.13 -16.65 -14.26
CA LEU A 2 11.35 -15.84 -13.04
C LEU A 2 10.24 -14.80 -12.92
N ALA A 3 9.79 -14.49 -11.69
CA ALA A 3 8.66 -13.58 -11.45
C ALA A 3 9.17 -12.26 -10.82
N PHE A 4 9.37 -11.25 -11.67
CA PHE A 4 9.76 -9.88 -11.28
C PHE A 4 8.77 -8.80 -11.75
N ASN A 5 7.58 -9.20 -12.23
CA ASN A 5 6.59 -8.24 -12.72
C ASN A 5 5.75 -7.59 -11.62
N ASN A 6 5.53 -8.30 -10.50
CA ASN A 6 4.76 -7.79 -9.37
C ASN A 6 5.10 -8.53 -8.06
N ASP A 7 4.57 -8.08 -6.94
CA ASP A 7 4.78 -8.63 -5.59
C ASP A 7 3.60 -9.46 -5.08
N TYR A 8 2.72 -9.91 -5.97
CA TYR A 8 1.54 -10.74 -5.66
C TYR A 8 1.38 -11.96 -6.59
N SER A 9 2.47 -12.41 -7.24
CA SER A 9 2.46 -13.60 -8.11
C SER A 9 2.41 -14.93 -7.34
N HIS A 10 2.89 -14.93 -6.10
CA HIS A 10 2.93 -16.13 -5.25
C HIS A 10 1.71 -16.18 -4.32
N GLY A 11 1.45 -17.37 -3.76
CA GLY A 11 0.41 -17.56 -2.75
C GLY A 11 0.77 -16.95 -1.40
N ALA A 12 0.38 -17.59 -0.29
CA ALA A 12 0.77 -17.14 1.04
C ALA A 12 2.17 -17.61 1.43
N HIS A 13 2.80 -16.86 2.34
CA HIS A 13 3.97 -17.35 3.07
C HIS A 13 3.67 -18.71 3.74
N PRO A 14 4.61 -19.69 3.74
CA PRO A 14 4.35 -21.03 4.27
C PRO A 14 3.77 -21.06 5.68
N ALA A 15 4.24 -20.21 6.58
CA ALA A 15 3.70 -20.12 7.94
C ALA A 15 2.24 -19.64 7.98
N VAL A 16 1.86 -18.71 7.11
CA VAL A 16 0.47 -18.22 6.98
C VAL A 16 -0.42 -19.33 6.43
N LEU A 17 0.03 -20.03 5.38
CA LEU A 17 -0.71 -21.15 4.81
C LEU A 17 -0.87 -22.29 5.83
N GLN A 18 0.18 -22.61 6.60
CA GLN A 18 0.12 -23.63 7.64
C GLN A 18 -0.89 -23.26 8.73
N ALA A 19 -0.91 -22.00 9.19
CA ALA A 19 -1.89 -21.54 10.17
C ALA A 19 -3.35 -21.71 9.67
N LEU A 20 -3.60 -21.45 8.39
CA LEU A 20 -4.91 -21.70 7.78
C LEU A 20 -5.28 -23.19 7.77
N VAL A 21 -4.32 -24.06 7.48
CA VAL A 21 -4.51 -25.52 7.48
C VAL A 21 -4.79 -26.02 8.90
N ASP A 22 -3.98 -25.62 9.88
CA ASP A 22 -4.07 -26.08 11.26
C ASP A 22 -5.42 -25.70 11.92
N THR A 23 -5.92 -24.50 11.60
CA THR A 23 -7.17 -23.99 12.16
C THR A 23 -8.42 -24.35 11.36
N ASN A 24 -8.27 -25.00 10.18
CA ASN A 24 -9.36 -25.19 9.22
C ASN A 24 -10.63 -25.88 9.78
N MET A 25 -10.47 -26.81 10.68
CA MET A 25 -11.59 -27.59 11.27
C MET A 25 -12.14 -26.98 12.57
N GLU A 26 -11.62 -25.86 13.04
CA GLU A 26 -12.14 -25.18 14.23
C GLU A 26 -13.50 -24.52 13.94
N PRO A 27 -14.56 -24.80 14.70
CA PRO A 27 -15.80 -24.07 14.60
C PRO A 27 -15.62 -22.68 15.24
N GLN A 28 -15.83 -21.62 14.46
CA GLN A 28 -15.64 -20.22 14.91
C GLN A 28 -16.86 -19.37 14.54
N PRO A 29 -17.18 -18.31 15.32
CA PRO A 29 -18.16 -17.29 14.92
C PRO A 29 -17.81 -16.67 13.57
N GLY A 30 -18.81 -16.19 12.84
CA GLY A 30 -18.64 -15.56 11.54
C GLY A 30 -18.39 -14.04 11.61
N TYR A 31 -18.18 -13.46 10.44
CA TYR A 31 -18.13 -12.00 10.23
C TYR A 31 -17.05 -11.26 11.01
N GLY A 32 -15.91 -11.93 11.26
CA GLY A 32 -14.77 -11.29 11.94
C GLY A 32 -14.93 -11.11 13.45
N THR A 33 -15.81 -11.91 14.09
CA THR A 33 -16.00 -11.92 15.55
C THR A 33 -15.38 -13.17 16.20
N ASP A 34 -14.55 -13.87 15.46
CA ASP A 34 -13.83 -15.07 15.91
C ASP A 34 -12.55 -14.72 16.70
N ALA A 35 -12.06 -15.71 17.45
CA ALA A 35 -10.90 -15.54 18.33
C ALA A 35 -9.61 -15.15 17.58
N HIS A 36 -9.39 -15.69 16.37
CA HIS A 36 -8.22 -15.38 15.55
C HIS A 36 -8.26 -13.92 15.08
N THR A 37 -9.43 -13.45 14.62
CA THR A 37 -9.60 -12.04 14.23
C THR A 37 -9.34 -11.09 15.40
N GLU A 38 -9.87 -11.39 16.58
CA GLU A 38 -9.64 -10.55 17.77
C GLU A 38 -8.16 -10.58 18.21
N ARG A 39 -7.51 -11.75 18.13
CA ARG A 39 -6.09 -11.86 18.43
C ARG A 39 -5.23 -11.09 17.41
N ALA A 40 -5.53 -11.18 16.13
CA ALA A 40 -4.88 -10.40 15.09
C ALA A 40 -4.99 -8.89 15.34
N LYS A 41 -6.20 -8.40 15.64
CA LYS A 41 -6.42 -6.98 15.98
C LYS A 41 -5.63 -6.55 17.21
N GLN A 42 -5.54 -7.39 18.24
CA GLN A 42 -4.74 -7.12 19.43
C GLN A 42 -3.25 -6.99 19.09
N LEU A 43 -2.70 -7.94 18.34
CA LEU A 43 -1.30 -7.93 17.92
C LEU A 43 -0.97 -6.68 17.08
N ILE A 44 -1.88 -6.28 16.19
CA ILE A 44 -1.75 -5.05 15.39
C ILE A 44 -1.72 -3.81 16.29
N ARG A 45 -2.66 -3.69 17.25
CA ARG A 45 -2.66 -2.57 18.22
C ARG A 45 -1.37 -2.52 19.03
N GLU A 46 -0.86 -3.66 19.47
CA GLU A 46 0.41 -3.78 20.20
C GLU A 46 1.57 -3.31 19.32
N ALA A 47 1.64 -3.77 18.06
CA ALA A 47 2.69 -3.38 17.11
C ALA A 47 2.65 -1.89 16.75
N CYS A 48 1.47 -1.30 16.66
CA CYS A 48 1.27 0.13 16.40
C CYS A 48 1.43 0.99 17.66
N GLN A 49 1.52 0.40 18.86
CA GLN A 49 1.44 1.11 20.14
C GLN A 49 0.18 2.02 20.23
N ALA A 50 -0.92 1.56 19.66
CA ALA A 50 -2.20 2.25 19.58
C ALA A 50 -3.32 1.38 20.19
N PRO A 51 -3.40 1.28 21.54
CA PRO A 51 -4.30 0.33 22.21
C PRO A 51 -5.78 0.60 21.94
N ASP A 52 -6.14 1.85 21.67
CA ASP A 52 -7.52 2.28 21.45
C ASP A 52 -7.91 2.33 19.95
N ALA A 53 -7.01 1.92 19.03
CA ALA A 53 -7.27 1.94 17.61
C ALA A 53 -8.41 0.99 17.21
N ASP A 54 -9.29 1.46 16.32
CA ASP A 54 -10.28 0.60 15.68
C ASP A 54 -9.62 -0.14 14.51
N VAL A 55 -9.67 -1.48 14.52
CA VAL A 55 -9.02 -2.32 13.50
C VAL A 55 -10.06 -3.16 12.76
N PHE A 56 -10.03 -3.10 11.41
CA PHE A 56 -10.88 -3.88 10.52
C PHE A 56 -10.04 -4.65 9.52
N LEU A 57 -10.36 -5.95 9.31
CA LEU A 57 -9.69 -6.78 8.31
C LEU A 57 -10.57 -6.85 7.06
N LEU A 58 -10.07 -6.30 5.96
CA LEU A 58 -10.72 -6.27 4.65
C LEU A 58 -10.02 -7.23 3.69
N VAL A 59 -10.46 -7.35 2.43
CA VAL A 59 -10.07 -8.46 1.56
C VAL A 59 -8.95 -8.09 0.58
N GLY A 60 -8.85 -6.83 0.18
CA GLY A 60 -7.85 -6.38 -0.78
C GLY A 60 -7.75 -4.85 -0.86
N GLY A 61 -6.65 -4.32 -1.42
CA GLY A 61 -6.29 -2.91 -1.38
C GLY A 61 -7.35 -1.98 -1.99
N THR A 62 -7.80 -2.25 -3.22
CA THR A 62 -8.85 -1.44 -3.88
C THR A 62 -10.14 -1.42 -3.07
N GLN A 63 -10.54 -2.57 -2.49
CA GLN A 63 -11.71 -2.63 -1.63
C GLN A 63 -11.50 -1.85 -0.32
N ALA A 64 -10.30 -1.91 0.27
CA ALA A 64 -9.94 -1.16 1.46
C ALA A 64 -10.00 0.35 1.18
N ASN A 65 -9.39 0.80 0.08
CA ASN A 65 -9.42 2.20 -0.34
C ASN A 65 -10.85 2.70 -0.55
N ALA A 66 -11.66 2.00 -1.33
CA ALA A 66 -13.04 2.38 -1.58
C ALA A 66 -13.88 2.41 -0.29
N THR A 67 -13.70 1.41 0.59
CA THR A 67 -14.45 1.32 1.84
C THR A 67 -14.08 2.43 2.83
N VAL A 68 -12.77 2.68 3.01
CA VAL A 68 -12.27 3.72 3.93
C VAL A 68 -12.66 5.11 3.44
N ILE A 69 -12.45 5.39 2.16
CA ILE A 69 -12.78 6.70 1.57
C ILE A 69 -14.29 6.97 1.68
N ASP A 70 -15.14 5.98 1.37
CA ASP A 70 -16.60 6.11 1.58
C ASP A 70 -16.98 6.33 3.06
N MET A 71 -16.24 5.73 4.00
CA MET A 71 -16.46 5.99 5.43
C MET A 71 -16.11 7.42 5.84
N LEU A 72 -15.03 7.96 5.29
CA LEU A 72 -14.50 9.26 5.68
C LEU A 72 -15.28 10.43 5.09
N LEU A 73 -15.87 10.26 3.90
CA LEU A 73 -16.42 11.36 3.10
C LEU A 73 -17.94 11.50 3.25
N ALA A 74 -18.40 12.74 3.25
CA ALA A 74 -19.79 13.06 2.96
C ALA A 74 -20.06 12.97 1.44
N PRO A 75 -21.32 12.80 0.98
CA PRO A 75 -21.64 12.58 -0.44
C PRO A 75 -21.20 13.70 -1.40
N TYR A 76 -20.92 14.90 -0.91
CA TYR A 76 -20.44 16.06 -1.69
C TYR A 76 -18.93 16.24 -1.63
N GLU A 77 -18.21 15.34 -0.95
CA GLU A 77 -16.77 15.42 -0.75
C GLU A 77 -16.01 14.44 -1.65
N GLY A 78 -14.75 14.79 -1.91
CA GLY A 78 -13.79 13.99 -2.62
C GLY A 78 -12.49 13.83 -1.85
N VAL A 79 -11.69 12.86 -2.26
CA VAL A 79 -10.37 12.59 -1.69
C VAL A 79 -9.27 13.24 -2.52
N VAL A 80 -8.39 14.01 -1.86
CA VAL A 80 -7.22 14.61 -2.52
C VAL A 80 -6.10 13.58 -2.57
N ALA A 81 -5.54 13.36 -3.76
CA ALA A 81 -4.43 12.43 -3.99
C ALA A 81 -3.43 13.02 -4.99
N ALA A 82 -2.17 12.53 -4.97
CA ALA A 82 -1.27 12.80 -6.08
C ALA A 82 -1.85 12.24 -7.38
N GLU A 83 -1.61 12.90 -8.52
CA GLU A 83 -2.07 12.42 -9.85
C GLU A 83 -1.57 11.01 -10.19
N THR A 84 -0.49 10.57 -9.55
CA THR A 84 0.11 9.24 -9.65
C THR A 84 -0.36 8.26 -8.59
N GLY A 85 -1.21 8.71 -7.64
CA GLY A 85 -1.71 7.89 -6.54
C GLY A 85 -2.57 6.73 -7.04
N HIS A 86 -2.53 5.60 -6.34
CA HIS A 86 -3.19 4.36 -6.78
C HIS A 86 -4.68 4.55 -7.04
N VAL A 87 -5.38 5.27 -6.18
CA VAL A 87 -6.83 5.58 -6.32
C VAL A 87 -7.14 6.43 -7.56
N ALA A 88 -6.17 7.22 -8.04
CA ALA A 88 -6.34 8.05 -9.24
C ALA A 88 -6.07 7.27 -10.54
N CYS A 89 -5.11 6.31 -10.54
CA CYS A 89 -4.57 5.71 -11.77
C CYS A 89 -4.87 4.22 -11.94
N HIS A 90 -5.01 3.44 -10.85
CA HIS A 90 -4.92 1.99 -10.92
C HIS A 90 -6.12 1.24 -10.32
N GLU A 91 -7.22 1.92 -10.01
CA GLU A 91 -8.41 1.31 -9.40
C GLU A 91 -9.67 1.35 -10.28
N ALA A 92 -9.49 1.63 -11.57
CA ALA A 92 -10.58 1.63 -12.56
C ALA A 92 -11.80 2.47 -12.15
N GLY A 93 -11.59 3.58 -11.43
CA GLY A 93 -12.67 4.44 -10.96
C GLY A 93 -13.45 3.86 -9.77
N ALA A 94 -12.84 3.04 -8.92
CA ALA A 94 -13.53 2.42 -7.77
C ALA A 94 -14.06 3.47 -6.77
N ILE A 95 -13.34 4.58 -6.60
CA ILE A 95 -13.75 5.69 -5.73
C ILE A 95 -14.96 6.41 -6.33
N GLU A 96 -14.92 6.70 -7.63
CA GLU A 96 -16.02 7.34 -8.36
C GLU A 96 -17.26 6.43 -8.42
N PHE A 97 -17.06 5.11 -8.55
CA PHE A 97 -18.14 4.13 -8.46
C PHE A 97 -18.81 4.15 -7.07
N GLY A 98 -18.05 4.41 -6.00
CA GLY A 98 -18.53 4.64 -4.64
C GLY A 98 -19.30 5.96 -4.46
N GLY A 99 -19.30 6.84 -5.48
CA GLY A 99 -19.99 8.14 -5.44
C GLY A 99 -19.11 9.32 -5.03
N HIS A 100 -17.82 9.13 -4.86
CA HIS A 100 -16.88 10.18 -4.50
C HIS A 100 -15.92 10.49 -5.65
N LYS A 101 -15.35 11.69 -5.65
CA LYS A 101 -14.40 12.11 -6.68
C LYS A 101 -12.97 12.03 -6.15
N VAL A 102 -12.05 11.56 -6.98
CA VAL A 102 -10.63 11.75 -6.74
C VAL A 102 -10.22 13.14 -7.23
N LEU A 103 -9.71 13.97 -6.33
CA LEU A 103 -9.24 15.32 -6.57
C LEU A 103 -7.71 15.27 -6.68
N THR A 104 -7.17 15.33 -7.91
CA THR A 104 -5.75 15.16 -8.13
C THR A 104 -4.97 16.46 -8.02
N ILE A 105 -3.80 16.39 -7.39
CA ILE A 105 -2.78 17.45 -7.37
C ILE A 105 -1.46 16.91 -7.95
N PRO A 106 -0.50 17.79 -8.35
CA PRO A 106 0.79 17.34 -8.88
C PRO A 106 1.50 16.35 -7.95
N GLY A 107 2.16 15.35 -8.55
CA GLY A 107 2.99 14.37 -7.86
C GLY A 107 4.44 14.44 -8.34
N TYR A 108 5.38 14.49 -7.40
CA TYR A 108 6.83 14.51 -7.67
C TYR A 108 7.43 13.16 -7.24
N GLU A 109 7.86 12.38 -8.21
CA GLU A 109 8.34 11.01 -7.96
C GLU A 109 7.34 10.16 -7.17
N GLY A 110 6.04 10.36 -7.44
CA GLY A 110 4.94 9.67 -6.75
C GLY A 110 4.45 10.32 -5.47
N LYS A 111 5.10 11.36 -4.96
CA LYS A 111 4.73 12.06 -3.72
C LYS A 111 3.99 13.37 -3.99
N MET A 112 2.97 13.71 -3.20
CA MET A 112 2.48 15.07 -3.09
C MET A 112 3.33 15.87 -2.09
N HIS A 113 3.43 17.17 -2.28
CA HIS A 113 4.06 18.05 -1.32
C HIS A 113 3.01 18.77 -0.46
N ALA A 114 3.32 19.02 0.80
CA ALA A 114 2.42 19.71 1.73
C ALA A 114 2.05 21.14 1.26
N GLU A 115 2.98 21.82 0.60
CA GLU A 115 2.76 23.16 0.03
C GLU A 115 1.74 23.13 -1.10
N ASP A 116 1.79 22.13 -1.99
CA ASP A 116 0.82 21.96 -3.07
C ASP A 116 -0.57 21.63 -2.53
N LEU A 117 -0.64 20.78 -1.50
CA LEU A 117 -1.88 20.46 -0.80
C LEU A 117 -2.49 21.71 -0.13
N GLU A 118 -1.70 22.47 0.63
CA GLU A 118 -2.14 23.70 1.29
C GLU A 118 -2.64 24.72 0.25
N ASN A 119 -1.89 24.90 -0.85
CA ASN A 119 -2.28 25.81 -1.93
C ASN A 119 -3.56 25.35 -2.63
N TYR A 120 -3.70 24.05 -2.91
CA TYR A 120 -4.91 23.50 -3.53
C TYR A 120 -6.15 23.80 -2.70
N ILE A 121 -6.09 23.54 -1.38
CA ILE A 121 -7.21 23.79 -0.47
C ILE A 121 -7.46 25.30 -0.31
N HIS A 122 -6.39 26.11 -0.28
CA HIS A 122 -6.52 27.57 -0.20
C HIS A 122 -7.25 28.12 -1.43
N VAL A 123 -6.81 27.78 -2.64
CA VAL A 123 -7.43 28.21 -3.91
C VAL A 123 -8.87 27.72 -4.01
N PHE A 124 -9.18 26.53 -3.51
CA PHE A 124 -10.56 26.03 -3.45
C PHE A 124 -11.47 27.00 -2.69
N TYR A 125 -11.08 27.45 -1.49
CA TYR A 125 -11.90 28.34 -0.65
C TYR A 125 -11.85 29.81 -1.08
N GLU A 126 -10.89 30.25 -1.91
CA GLU A 126 -10.89 31.58 -2.53
C GLU A 126 -11.88 31.70 -3.70
N ASN A 127 -12.32 30.59 -4.25
CA ASN A 127 -13.30 30.59 -5.32
C ASN A 127 -14.69 30.99 -4.78
N GLU A 128 -15.25 32.11 -5.22
CA GLU A 128 -16.59 32.56 -4.79
C GLU A 128 -17.71 31.53 -5.02
N SER A 129 -17.47 30.55 -5.91
CA SER A 129 -18.42 29.49 -6.26
C SER A 129 -18.04 28.14 -5.67
N TYR A 130 -17.17 28.06 -4.66
CA TYR A 130 -16.67 26.79 -4.11
C TYR A 130 -17.80 25.86 -3.63
N GLU A 131 -18.92 26.42 -3.13
CA GLU A 131 -20.10 25.66 -2.70
C GLU A 131 -20.81 24.89 -3.84
N HIS A 132 -20.49 25.17 -5.10
CA HIS A 132 -20.98 24.44 -6.27
C HIS A 132 -20.02 23.35 -6.76
N THR A 133 -18.91 23.12 -6.04
CA THR A 133 -17.87 22.17 -6.43
C THR A 133 -17.70 21.06 -5.40
N VAL A 134 -16.94 20.01 -5.73
CA VAL A 134 -16.67 18.91 -4.81
C VAL A 134 -15.66 19.37 -3.75
N PHE A 135 -16.02 19.22 -2.49
CA PHE A 135 -15.19 19.64 -1.36
C PHE A 135 -14.02 18.66 -1.15
N PRO A 136 -12.80 19.15 -0.83
CA PRO A 136 -11.73 18.28 -0.34
C PRO A 136 -12.06 17.80 1.07
N GLY A 137 -12.44 16.53 1.22
CA GLY A 137 -12.92 15.95 2.49
C GLY A 137 -11.94 14.97 3.15
N ALA A 138 -10.92 14.50 2.42
CA ALA A 138 -9.85 13.66 2.94
C ALA A 138 -8.61 13.78 2.07
N VAL A 139 -7.45 13.39 2.59
CA VAL A 139 -6.19 13.29 1.83
C VAL A 139 -5.72 11.84 1.83
N TYR A 140 -5.25 11.37 0.67
CA TYR A 140 -4.72 10.03 0.46
C TYR A 140 -3.28 10.08 -0.01
N VAL A 141 -2.41 9.28 0.62
CA VAL A 141 -1.02 9.04 0.21
C VAL A 141 -0.69 7.57 0.29
N SER A 142 0.28 7.09 -0.50
CA SER A 142 0.78 5.71 -0.46
C SER A 142 2.16 5.64 0.19
N LEU A 143 2.38 4.67 1.09
CA LEU A 143 3.67 4.36 1.71
C LEU A 143 4.00 2.85 1.57
N SER A 144 4.93 2.47 0.67
CA SER A 144 5.64 3.26 -0.34
C SER A 144 4.73 3.71 -1.48
N THR A 145 5.16 4.74 -2.21
CA THR A 145 4.42 5.21 -3.38
C THR A 145 4.42 4.19 -4.52
N GLU A 146 3.64 4.43 -5.56
CA GLU A 146 3.57 3.62 -6.78
C GLU A 146 4.90 3.59 -7.54
N TYR A 147 5.74 4.61 -7.33
CA TYR A 147 7.11 4.71 -7.83
C TYR A 147 8.16 4.09 -6.89
N GLY A 148 7.75 3.49 -5.78
CA GLY A 148 8.67 2.88 -4.82
C GLY A 148 9.44 3.89 -3.94
N THR A 149 9.13 5.16 -4.02
CA THR A 149 9.68 6.21 -3.15
C THR A 149 9.02 6.20 -1.77
N LEU A 150 9.66 6.85 -0.82
CA LEU A 150 9.19 6.94 0.56
C LEU A 150 8.92 8.40 0.93
N TYR A 151 7.84 8.63 1.67
CA TYR A 151 7.71 9.85 2.46
C TYR A 151 8.63 9.75 3.66
N SER A 152 9.45 10.77 3.91
CA SER A 152 10.13 10.94 5.19
C SER A 152 9.13 11.29 6.29
N LYS A 153 9.53 11.09 7.53
CA LYS A 153 8.75 11.50 8.71
C LYS A 153 8.37 12.98 8.66
N ALA A 154 9.30 13.83 8.21
CA ALA A 154 9.07 15.26 8.10
C ALA A 154 8.04 15.60 7.00
N GLU A 155 8.11 14.96 5.83
CA GLU A 155 7.15 15.17 4.75
C GLU A 155 5.74 14.71 5.16
N LEU A 156 5.62 13.53 5.78
CA LEU A 156 4.33 13.02 6.22
C LEU A 156 3.73 13.88 7.34
N ALA A 157 4.56 14.32 8.30
CA ALA A 157 4.13 15.24 9.36
C ALA A 157 3.66 16.59 8.80
N ALA A 158 4.32 17.11 7.76
CA ALA A 158 3.90 18.37 7.13
C ALA A 158 2.53 18.22 6.42
N ILE A 159 2.31 17.11 5.71
CA ILE A 159 0.99 16.81 5.10
C ILE A 159 -0.08 16.67 6.19
N HIS A 160 0.20 15.91 7.25
CA HIS A 160 -0.74 15.73 8.36
C HIS A 160 -1.06 17.05 9.06
N ALA A 161 -0.10 17.95 9.23
CA ALA A 161 -0.34 19.28 9.79
C ALA A 161 -1.30 20.13 8.93
N VAL A 162 -1.21 20.05 7.60
CA VAL A 162 -2.18 20.67 6.69
C VAL A 162 -3.56 20.05 6.89
N CYS A 163 -3.65 18.73 6.96
CA CYS A 163 -4.91 18.00 7.19
C CYS A 163 -5.56 18.42 8.53
N GLN A 164 -4.80 18.43 9.61
CA GLN A 164 -5.29 18.87 10.93
C GLN A 164 -5.78 20.32 10.93
N LYS A 165 -5.05 21.24 10.29
CA LYS A 165 -5.46 22.66 10.17
C LYS A 165 -6.77 22.81 9.41
N ARG A 166 -7.07 21.88 8.49
CA ARG A 166 -8.27 21.89 7.64
C ARG A 166 -9.37 20.97 8.16
N GLU A 167 -9.14 20.27 9.27
CA GLU A 167 -10.07 19.32 9.89
C GLU A 167 -10.52 18.22 8.93
N ILE A 168 -9.61 17.77 8.05
CA ILE A 168 -9.82 16.64 7.14
C ILE A 168 -8.85 15.51 7.46
N PRO A 169 -9.26 14.22 7.38
CA PRO A 169 -8.40 13.10 7.73
C PRO A 169 -7.31 12.84 6.67
N LEU A 170 -6.15 12.39 7.15
CA LEU A 170 -5.09 11.80 6.34
C LEU A 170 -5.19 10.28 6.36
N PHE A 171 -5.39 9.69 5.18
CA PHE A 171 -5.40 8.25 4.95
C PHE A 171 -4.12 7.80 4.25
N VAL A 172 -3.40 6.83 4.85
CA VAL A 172 -2.17 6.26 4.29
C VAL A 172 -2.43 4.84 3.78
N ASP A 173 -2.25 4.66 2.48
CA ASP A 173 -2.24 3.35 1.82
C ASP A 173 -0.93 2.63 2.10
N GLY A 174 -1.00 1.56 2.87
CA GLY A 174 0.13 0.73 3.26
C GLY A 174 0.19 -0.61 2.52
N ALA A 175 -0.23 -0.69 1.24
CA ALA A 175 -0.22 -1.93 0.46
C ALA A 175 1.13 -2.65 0.46
N ARG A 176 2.23 -1.89 0.58
CA ARG A 176 3.62 -2.36 0.66
C ARG A 176 4.31 -1.96 1.96
N LEU A 177 3.56 -1.79 3.03
CA LEU A 177 4.06 -1.22 4.28
C LEU A 177 5.23 -2.03 4.87
N ALA A 178 5.20 -3.37 4.81
CA ALA A 178 6.32 -4.19 5.27
C ALA A 178 7.64 -3.84 4.56
N TYR A 179 7.56 -3.59 3.25
CA TYR A 179 8.72 -3.24 2.43
C TYR A 179 9.19 -1.81 2.67
N ALA A 180 8.24 -0.89 2.85
CA ALA A 180 8.54 0.50 3.19
C ALA A 180 9.28 0.60 4.53
N LEU A 181 8.75 -0.03 5.58
CA LEU A 181 9.34 -0.02 6.94
C LEU A 181 10.68 -0.74 7.02
N ALA A 182 10.99 -1.65 6.08
CA ALA A 182 12.25 -2.38 6.05
C ALA A 182 13.34 -1.72 5.20
N ALA A 183 13.01 -0.68 4.44
CA ALA A 183 13.99 0.05 3.64
C ALA A 183 14.93 0.87 4.53
N ASP A 184 16.24 0.87 4.20
CA ASP A 184 17.26 1.55 5.00
C ASP A 184 17.03 3.08 5.11
N GLU A 185 16.41 3.67 4.07
CA GLU A 185 16.08 5.09 4.00
C GLU A 185 14.77 5.46 4.72
N CYS A 186 14.02 4.47 5.23
CA CYS A 186 12.79 4.73 5.99
C CYS A 186 13.13 5.23 7.39
N ASP A 187 12.71 6.44 7.70
CA ASP A 187 12.86 7.07 9.02
C ASP A 187 11.58 7.02 9.88
N ILE A 188 10.61 6.18 9.47
CA ILE A 188 9.32 6.01 10.12
C ILE A 188 9.20 4.57 10.63
N THR A 189 8.83 4.41 11.89
CA THR A 189 8.41 3.13 12.48
C THR A 189 6.89 2.97 12.44
N LEU A 190 6.37 1.75 12.60
CA LEU A 190 4.93 1.52 12.62
C LEU A 190 4.20 2.30 13.74
N PRO A 191 4.72 2.41 14.99
CA PRO A 191 4.13 3.30 16.00
C PRO A 191 4.14 4.78 15.62
N GLU A 192 5.18 5.25 14.94
CA GLU A 192 5.26 6.64 14.48
C GLU A 192 4.28 6.91 13.33
N LEU A 193 4.10 5.95 12.41
CA LEU A 193 3.08 6.05 11.36
C LEU A 193 1.69 6.24 11.96
N ALA A 194 1.36 5.47 13.03
CA ALA A 194 0.09 5.59 13.73
C ALA A 194 -0.12 6.96 14.42
N GLN A 195 0.93 7.78 14.57
CA GLN A 195 0.85 9.14 15.10
C GLN A 195 0.86 10.22 13.98
N LEU A 196 1.22 9.82 12.76
CA LEU A 196 1.41 10.72 11.62
C LEU A 196 0.24 10.71 10.64
N CYS A 197 -0.83 9.97 10.94
CA CYS A 197 -2.05 9.92 10.12
C CYS A 197 -3.27 9.62 10.98
N ASP A 198 -4.45 9.75 10.40
CA ASP A 198 -5.72 9.46 11.08
C ASP A 198 -6.16 8.02 10.87
N VAL A 199 -5.89 7.48 9.67
CA VAL A 199 -6.16 6.10 9.29
C VAL A 199 -5.11 5.62 8.32
N PHE A 200 -4.73 4.35 8.42
CA PHE A 200 -3.89 3.68 7.43
C PHE A 200 -4.30 2.22 7.31
N TYR A 201 -3.81 1.53 6.29
CA TYR A 201 -3.90 0.09 6.31
C TYR A 201 -2.55 -0.60 6.19
N ILE A 202 -2.47 -1.79 6.78
CA ILE A 202 -1.33 -2.70 6.74
C ILE A 202 -1.61 -3.73 5.66
N GLY A 203 -0.85 -3.67 4.57
CA GLY A 203 -1.00 -4.57 3.44
C GLY A 203 -0.58 -6.00 3.78
N GLY A 204 -1.49 -6.96 3.62
CA GLY A 204 -1.20 -8.39 3.74
C GLY A 204 -1.02 -9.05 2.37
N THR A 205 -1.86 -8.71 1.40
CA THR A 205 -1.90 -9.35 0.07
C THR A 205 -0.53 -9.40 -0.62
N LYS A 206 0.26 -8.33 -0.57
CA LYS A 206 1.61 -8.28 -1.13
C LYS A 206 2.68 -8.77 -0.16
N CYS A 207 2.36 -8.85 1.12
CA CYS A 207 3.30 -9.11 2.21
C CYS A 207 3.06 -10.48 2.88
N GLY A 208 2.81 -11.51 2.08
CA GLY A 208 2.78 -12.90 2.54
C GLY A 208 1.42 -13.47 2.92
N ALA A 209 0.32 -12.71 2.83
CA ALA A 209 -1.03 -13.25 2.92
C ALA A 209 -1.55 -13.74 1.56
N LEU A 210 -2.55 -14.62 1.53
CA LEU A 210 -3.33 -14.93 0.32
C LEU A 210 -4.18 -13.75 -0.12
N CYS A 211 -4.74 -13.05 0.84
CA CYS A 211 -5.54 -11.84 0.68
C CYS A 211 -5.70 -11.17 2.04
N GLY A 212 -5.93 -9.87 2.03
CA GLY A 212 -6.28 -9.14 3.23
C GLY A 212 -5.45 -7.89 3.47
N GLU A 213 -6.15 -6.90 4.02
CA GLU A 213 -5.60 -5.62 4.45
C GLU A 213 -6.16 -5.29 5.83
N ALA A 214 -5.31 -4.88 6.76
CA ALA A 214 -5.76 -4.47 8.10
C ALA A 214 -5.85 -2.94 8.16
N VAL A 215 -7.06 -2.41 8.13
CA VAL A 215 -7.33 -0.98 8.30
C VAL A 215 -7.26 -0.62 9.76
N VAL A 216 -6.51 0.43 10.09
CA VAL A 216 -6.27 0.92 11.46
C VAL A 216 -6.66 2.39 11.54
N PHE A 217 -7.70 2.71 12.26
CA PHE A 217 -8.06 4.08 12.66
C PHE A 217 -7.31 4.39 13.96
N CYS A 218 -6.36 5.30 13.91
CA CYS A 218 -5.42 5.58 15.01
C CYS A 218 -5.45 7.04 15.49
N GLY A 219 -5.57 8.01 14.58
CA GLY A 219 -5.73 9.43 14.93
C GLY A 219 -7.18 9.84 15.17
N MET A 220 -8.11 8.99 14.77
CA MET A 220 -9.55 9.15 14.98
C MET A 220 -10.21 7.79 15.20
N HIS A 221 -11.39 7.75 15.77
CA HIS A 221 -12.23 6.55 15.74
C HIS A 221 -12.87 6.37 14.36
N ALA A 222 -13.16 5.10 14.01
CA ALA A 222 -13.92 4.81 12.81
C ALA A 222 -15.27 5.55 12.84
N PRO A 223 -15.72 6.12 11.70
CA PRO A 223 -17.02 6.78 11.61
C PRO A 223 -18.17 5.88 12.04
N ALA A 224 -19.31 6.47 12.42
CA ALA A 224 -20.47 5.74 12.89
C ALA A 224 -20.91 4.64 11.92
N HIS A 225 -21.21 3.46 12.46
CA HIS A 225 -21.70 2.30 11.71
C HIS A 225 -20.73 1.76 10.64
N PRO A 226 -19.46 1.43 10.99
CA PRO A 226 -18.48 0.93 10.00
C PRO A 226 -18.91 -0.42 9.41
N ILE A 227 -19.52 -1.32 10.18
CA ILE A 227 -19.90 -2.67 9.72
C ILE A 227 -20.89 -2.65 8.55
N PRO A 228 -21.99 -1.86 8.56
CA PRO A 228 -22.85 -1.69 7.39
C PRO A 228 -22.10 -1.25 6.13
N ARG A 229 -21.16 -0.28 6.23
CA ARG A 229 -20.36 0.19 5.09
C ARG A 229 -19.42 -0.89 4.57
N ILE A 230 -18.70 -1.59 5.46
CA ILE A 230 -17.88 -2.76 5.11
C ILE A 230 -18.71 -3.81 4.37
N LYS A 231 -19.94 -4.06 4.83
CA LYS A 231 -20.84 -5.01 4.19
C LYS A 231 -21.33 -4.56 2.81
N GLN A 232 -21.64 -3.27 2.64
CA GLN A 232 -22.05 -2.68 1.37
C GLN A 232 -20.96 -2.80 0.31
N HIS A 233 -19.69 -2.63 0.69
CA HIS A 233 -18.52 -2.82 -0.18
C HIS A 233 -18.13 -4.30 -0.38
N GLY A 234 -18.93 -5.26 0.14
CA GLY A 234 -18.65 -6.70 0.00
C GLY A 234 -17.44 -7.19 0.81
N ALA A 235 -16.92 -6.38 1.74
CA ALA A 235 -15.73 -6.69 2.52
C ALA A 235 -16.00 -7.51 3.79
N LEU A 236 -17.26 -7.66 4.21
CA LEU A 236 -17.64 -8.39 5.42
C LEU A 236 -17.84 -9.87 5.09
N LEU A 237 -16.78 -10.66 5.21
CA LEU A 237 -16.81 -12.09 4.93
C LEU A 237 -17.58 -12.88 5.99
N ALA A 238 -18.45 -13.81 5.58
CA ALA A 238 -19.09 -14.74 6.49
C ALA A 238 -18.04 -15.60 7.25
N LYS A 239 -16.96 -15.99 6.56
CA LYS A 239 -15.80 -16.66 7.16
C LYS A 239 -14.67 -15.65 7.37
N GLY A 240 -14.92 -14.60 8.17
CA GLY A 240 -13.95 -13.52 8.45
C GLY A 240 -12.64 -14.01 9.07
N ARG A 241 -12.66 -15.17 9.75
CA ARG A 241 -11.46 -15.85 10.24
C ARG A 241 -10.38 -16.06 9.16
N LEU A 242 -10.76 -16.08 7.88
CA LEU A 242 -9.81 -16.21 6.78
C LEU A 242 -8.75 -15.09 6.82
N THR A 243 -9.15 -13.85 7.03
CA THR A 243 -8.23 -12.73 7.22
C THR A 243 -7.63 -12.73 8.62
N GLY A 244 -8.41 -13.08 9.65
CA GLY A 244 -7.98 -13.13 11.05
C GLY A 244 -6.78 -14.04 11.25
N VAL A 245 -6.85 -15.30 10.83
CA VAL A 245 -5.75 -16.30 10.96
C VAL A 245 -4.49 -15.83 10.23
N GLN A 246 -4.64 -15.22 9.05
CA GLN A 246 -3.51 -14.74 8.27
C GLN A 246 -2.79 -13.57 8.98
N PHE A 247 -3.53 -12.58 9.48
CA PHE A 247 -2.93 -11.46 10.22
C PHE A 247 -2.41 -11.87 11.59
N GLU A 248 -3.05 -12.81 12.28
CA GLU A 248 -2.50 -13.40 13.50
C GLU A 248 -1.14 -14.05 13.22
N ALA A 249 -1.02 -14.86 12.16
CA ALA A 249 0.25 -15.49 11.78
C ALA A 249 1.31 -14.45 11.38
N LEU A 250 0.94 -13.43 10.61
CA LEU A 250 1.85 -12.37 10.18
C LEU A 250 2.41 -11.54 11.34
N PHE A 251 1.61 -11.29 12.38
CA PHE A 251 2.03 -10.49 13.53
C PHE A 251 2.55 -11.31 14.71
N THR A 252 2.47 -12.66 14.64
CA THR A 252 3.13 -13.53 15.59
C THR A 252 4.63 -13.57 15.31
N ASP A 253 5.44 -13.43 16.36
CA ASP A 253 6.91 -13.48 16.33
C ASP A 253 7.57 -12.54 15.32
N GLY A 254 6.85 -11.49 14.88
CA GLY A 254 7.39 -10.44 14.00
C GLY A 254 7.57 -10.85 12.54
N LEU A 255 6.92 -11.91 12.08
CA LEU A 255 7.01 -12.42 10.71
C LEU A 255 6.76 -11.35 9.65
N TYR A 256 5.79 -10.44 9.87
CA TYR A 256 5.48 -9.33 8.94
C TYR A 256 6.72 -8.48 8.62
N PHE A 257 7.50 -8.15 9.65
CA PHE A 257 8.72 -7.34 9.50
C PHE A 257 9.88 -8.14 8.91
N GLU A 258 9.95 -9.46 9.17
CA GLU A 258 10.95 -10.33 8.56
C GLU A 258 10.74 -10.46 7.05
N ILE A 259 9.49 -10.66 6.63
CA ILE A 259 9.06 -10.65 5.23
C ILE A 259 9.52 -9.36 4.53
N GLY A 260 9.34 -8.21 5.18
CA GLY A 260 9.81 -6.92 4.67
C GLY A 260 11.32 -6.90 4.46
N ARG A 261 12.09 -7.29 5.47
CA ARG A 261 13.56 -7.30 5.40
C ARG A 261 14.10 -8.20 4.29
N GLN A 262 13.55 -9.41 4.13
CA GLN A 262 13.96 -10.34 3.07
C GLN A 262 13.72 -9.74 1.67
N ALA A 263 12.55 -9.16 1.43
CA ALA A 263 12.22 -8.56 0.13
C ALA A 263 13.11 -7.35 -0.21
N ILE A 264 13.48 -6.54 0.80
CA ILE A 264 14.40 -5.42 0.61
C ILE A 264 15.83 -5.89 0.35
N GLN A 265 16.30 -6.93 1.04
CA GLN A 265 17.62 -7.53 0.77
C GLN A 265 17.75 -8.02 -0.67
N THR A 266 16.73 -8.71 -1.19
CA THR A 266 16.72 -9.15 -2.59
C THR A 266 16.55 -7.99 -3.57
N ALA A 267 15.81 -6.93 -3.22
CA ALA A 267 15.73 -5.70 -4.01
C ALA A 267 17.09 -5.00 -4.11
N GLN A 268 17.83 -4.91 -3.03
CA GLN A 268 19.19 -4.34 -3.01
C GLN A 268 20.17 -5.20 -3.83
N ALA A 269 20.06 -6.53 -3.78
CA ALA A 269 20.84 -7.43 -4.62
C ALA A 269 20.52 -7.21 -6.10
N LEU A 270 19.25 -7.13 -6.46
CA LEU A 270 18.80 -6.82 -7.81
C LEU A 270 19.34 -5.46 -8.30
N ARG A 271 19.23 -4.41 -7.47
CA ARG A 271 19.73 -3.08 -7.80
C ARG A 271 21.23 -3.09 -8.10
N ARG A 272 22.04 -3.81 -7.30
CA ARG A 272 23.48 -3.97 -7.58
C ARG A 272 23.74 -4.63 -8.92
N VAL A 273 23.04 -5.72 -9.23
CA VAL A 273 23.18 -6.41 -10.51
C VAL A 273 22.83 -5.50 -11.69
N LEU A 274 21.76 -4.74 -11.61
CA LEU A 274 21.35 -3.79 -12.65
C LEU A 274 22.40 -2.69 -12.87
N HIS A 275 22.98 -2.14 -11.79
CA HIS A 275 24.09 -1.18 -11.87
C HIS A 275 25.36 -1.80 -12.49
N GLU A 276 25.75 -3.00 -12.08
CA GLU A 276 26.91 -3.71 -12.62
C GLU A 276 26.77 -4.01 -14.13
N ARG A 277 25.54 -4.20 -14.61
CA ARG A 277 25.22 -4.34 -16.02
C ARG A 277 25.16 -3.01 -16.79
N GLY A 278 25.27 -1.88 -16.09
CA GLY A 278 25.29 -0.55 -16.69
C GLY A 278 23.92 -0.02 -17.13
N TYR A 279 22.82 -0.60 -16.63
CA TYR A 279 21.48 -0.08 -16.93
C TYR A 279 21.24 1.24 -16.21
N GLN A 280 20.66 2.20 -16.92
CA GLN A 280 20.27 3.48 -16.35
C GLN A 280 18.96 3.33 -15.57
N PHE A 281 18.92 3.84 -14.34
CA PHE A 281 17.69 3.92 -13.59
C PHE A 281 16.84 5.11 -14.05
N PHE A 282 15.55 4.85 -14.23
CA PHE A 282 14.57 5.90 -14.45
C PHE A 282 14.34 6.69 -13.16
N LEU A 283 14.32 5.96 -12.03
CA LEU A 283 14.23 6.48 -10.68
C LEU A 283 14.94 5.51 -9.74
N GLU A 284 15.85 6.01 -8.93
CA GLU A 284 16.47 5.27 -7.84
C GLU A 284 15.48 5.16 -6.67
N THR A 285 15.18 3.93 -6.26
CA THR A 285 14.21 3.67 -5.21
C THR A 285 14.77 2.75 -4.13
N PRO A 286 14.45 3.01 -2.83
CA PRO A 286 14.96 2.18 -1.74
C PRO A 286 14.13 0.92 -1.48
N THR A 287 12.97 0.77 -2.13
CA THR A 287 12.01 -0.28 -1.86
C THR A 287 12.12 -1.46 -2.83
N ASN A 288 11.16 -2.36 -2.78
CA ASN A 288 11.11 -3.57 -3.60
C ASN A 288 10.82 -3.34 -5.10
N GLN A 289 10.52 -2.12 -5.51
CA GLN A 289 10.23 -1.75 -6.89
C GLN A 289 11.42 -1.01 -7.51
N GLN A 290 12.02 -1.55 -8.58
CA GLN A 290 13.18 -0.96 -9.27
C GLN A 290 12.80 -0.57 -10.69
N PHE A 291 12.98 0.70 -11.04
CA PHE A 291 12.59 1.26 -12.35
C PHE A 291 13.81 1.55 -13.18
N VAL A 292 13.98 0.83 -14.29
CA VAL A 292 15.12 0.97 -15.17
C VAL A 292 14.72 1.25 -16.61
N ILE A 293 15.59 1.94 -17.35
CA ILE A 293 15.46 2.22 -18.75
C ILE A 293 16.20 1.12 -19.51
N LEU A 294 15.46 0.24 -20.19
CA LEU A 294 16.03 -0.84 -20.98
C LEU A 294 15.96 -0.54 -22.47
N PRO A 295 17.01 -0.88 -23.27
CA PRO A 295 16.86 -1.05 -24.69
C PRO A 295 15.72 -2.03 -25.02
N ASN A 296 14.93 -1.75 -26.06
CA ASN A 296 13.77 -2.59 -26.40
C ASN A 296 14.19 -4.03 -26.75
N GLU A 297 15.38 -4.23 -27.29
CA GLU A 297 15.95 -5.55 -27.57
C GLU A 297 16.32 -6.32 -26.31
N ASP A 298 16.89 -5.65 -25.31
CA ASP A 298 17.18 -6.25 -24.00
C ASP A 298 15.89 -6.64 -23.26
N MET A 299 14.89 -5.75 -23.28
CA MET A 299 13.59 -6.05 -22.72
C MET A 299 12.96 -7.30 -23.36
N ALA A 300 13.06 -7.44 -24.70
CA ALA A 300 12.55 -8.60 -25.41
C ALA A 300 13.28 -9.89 -24.99
N ARG A 301 14.63 -9.86 -24.95
CA ARG A 301 15.47 -10.98 -24.49
C ARG A 301 15.15 -11.40 -23.05
N ILE A 302 15.07 -10.43 -22.13
CA ILE A 302 14.78 -10.70 -20.70
C ILE A 302 13.42 -11.37 -20.56
N ARG A 303 12.41 -10.93 -21.32
CA ARG A 303 11.05 -11.48 -21.26
C ARG A 303 10.94 -12.95 -21.70
N GLU A 304 11.93 -13.49 -22.39
CA GLU A 304 11.97 -14.93 -22.67
C GLU A 304 12.24 -15.76 -21.41
N HIS A 305 12.82 -15.16 -20.36
CA HIS A 305 13.26 -15.83 -19.13
C HIS A 305 12.56 -15.34 -17.87
N ALA A 306 12.21 -14.05 -17.82
CA ALA A 306 11.62 -13.39 -16.66
C ALA A 306 10.40 -12.57 -17.05
N ALA A 307 9.35 -12.65 -16.21
CA ALA A 307 8.24 -11.71 -16.26
C ALA A 307 8.70 -10.38 -15.63
N ILE A 308 8.61 -9.28 -16.39
CA ILE A 308 8.91 -7.92 -15.97
C ILE A 308 7.78 -7.00 -16.43
N GLU A 309 7.52 -5.94 -15.67
CA GLU A 309 6.43 -5.01 -15.96
C GLU A 309 6.84 -3.92 -16.94
N TYR A 310 6.04 -3.72 -18.00
CA TYR A 310 6.12 -2.52 -18.83
C TYR A 310 5.59 -1.33 -18.04
N TRP A 311 6.40 -0.29 -17.86
CA TRP A 311 5.93 0.90 -17.14
C TRP A 311 5.49 1.99 -18.10
N LYS A 312 6.39 2.44 -18.97
CA LYS A 312 6.08 3.42 -20.01
C LYS A 312 7.15 3.45 -21.10
N LYS A 313 6.79 3.95 -22.27
CA LYS A 313 7.77 4.28 -23.33
C LYS A 313 8.69 5.38 -22.81
N TYR A 314 10.01 5.19 -22.98
CA TYR A 314 11.00 6.23 -22.70
C TYR A 314 11.31 7.04 -23.96
N ASP A 315 11.74 6.36 -25.03
CA ASP A 315 11.95 6.91 -26.39
C ASP A 315 11.62 5.84 -27.44
N ASP A 316 12.06 6.02 -28.70
CA ASP A 316 11.77 5.04 -29.76
C ASP A 316 12.55 3.73 -29.64
N THR A 317 13.64 3.71 -28.87
CA THR A 317 14.57 2.58 -28.71
C THR A 317 14.59 2.02 -27.28
N HIS A 318 14.03 2.74 -26.31
CA HIS A 318 14.06 2.37 -24.89
C HIS A 318 12.68 2.40 -24.26
N THR A 319 12.52 1.53 -23.26
CA THR A 319 11.33 1.41 -22.43
C THR A 319 11.70 1.48 -20.94
N VAL A 320 10.94 2.21 -20.16
CA VAL A 320 10.99 2.10 -18.68
C VAL A 320 10.28 0.83 -18.29
N VAL A 321 10.97 -0.04 -17.59
CA VAL A 321 10.41 -1.27 -17.01
C VAL A 321 10.53 -1.25 -15.50
N ARG A 322 9.61 -1.93 -14.84
CA ARG A 322 9.69 -2.18 -13.39
C ARG A 322 10.06 -3.63 -13.14
N PHE A 323 11.09 -3.82 -12.33
CA PHE A 323 11.35 -5.08 -11.63
C PHE A 323 10.82 -4.96 -10.21
N CYS A 324 10.16 -6.01 -9.73
CA CYS A 324 9.58 -6.02 -8.40
C CYS A 324 10.00 -7.30 -7.67
N THR A 325 10.66 -7.17 -6.53
CA THR A 325 10.91 -8.30 -5.62
C THR A 325 9.75 -8.45 -4.63
N SER A 326 9.66 -9.62 -4.01
CA SER A 326 8.66 -9.91 -2.99
C SER A 326 9.25 -10.77 -1.88
N TRP A 327 8.47 -11.09 -0.89
CA TRP A 327 8.81 -12.03 0.17
C TRP A 327 9.25 -13.42 -0.34
N ALA A 328 8.82 -13.81 -1.55
CA ALA A 328 9.13 -15.09 -2.17
C ALA A 328 10.35 -15.05 -3.09
N THR A 329 10.90 -13.87 -3.37
CA THR A 329 12.09 -13.73 -4.22
C THR A 329 13.32 -14.22 -3.46
N THR A 330 14.10 -15.11 -4.08
CA THR A 330 15.31 -15.70 -3.49
C THR A 330 16.57 -15.09 -4.11
N GLN A 331 17.74 -15.34 -3.50
CA GLN A 331 19.03 -14.95 -4.10
C GLN A 331 19.28 -15.73 -5.40
N GLU A 332 18.84 -16.98 -5.47
CA GLU A 332 18.93 -17.82 -6.67
C GLU A 332 18.14 -17.22 -7.84
N ASP A 333 16.99 -16.60 -7.58
CA ASP A 333 16.22 -15.90 -8.61
C ASP A 333 16.99 -14.67 -9.11
N ILE A 334 17.66 -13.92 -8.23
CA ILE A 334 18.51 -12.78 -8.61
C ILE A 334 19.70 -13.24 -9.45
N ASP A 335 20.38 -14.32 -9.05
CA ASP A 335 21.51 -14.88 -9.77
C ASP A 335 21.10 -15.41 -11.16
N ALA A 336 19.95 -16.06 -11.25
CA ALA A 336 19.37 -16.51 -12.50
C ALA A 336 18.97 -15.35 -13.43
N LEU A 337 18.41 -14.27 -12.88
CA LEU A 337 18.12 -13.06 -13.63
C LEU A 337 19.41 -12.40 -14.12
N ALA A 338 20.44 -12.31 -13.28
CA ALA A 338 21.74 -11.76 -13.63
C ALA A 338 22.39 -12.47 -14.82
N ALA A 339 22.15 -13.77 -14.99
CA ALA A 339 22.69 -14.54 -16.12
C ALA A 339 22.05 -14.21 -17.46
N VAL A 340 20.88 -13.56 -17.48
CA VAL A 340 20.14 -13.20 -18.70
C VAL A 340 20.08 -11.68 -18.94
N LEU A 341 20.53 -10.86 -17.98
CA LEU A 341 20.77 -9.42 -18.13
C LEU A 341 22.13 -9.19 -18.90
#